data_36338ea4f2b233d7504dfad7b705a5d2
#
_entry.id   36338ea4f2b233d7504dfad7b705a5d2
#
_cell.length_a   1.000
_cell.length_b   1.000
_cell.length_c   1.000
_cell.angle_alpha   90.00
_cell.angle_beta   90.00
_cell.angle_gamma   90.00
#
_symmetry.space_group_name_H-M   'P 1'
#
loop_
_entity.id
_entity.type
_entity.pdbx_description
1 polymer ?
#
loop_
_entity_poly.entity_id
_entity_poly.type
_entity_poly.pdbx_seq_one_letter_code
_entity_poly.pdbx_strand_id
1 'polypeptide(L)'
;CINKIDIADHKFINEVFSAYKDVLEIINTSAKNGNVSELKNVLNGKISSFAGQSAVGKSALTKQILPDAKVEIGELSKIERGKHTTRHSELFEIDNSTFLADTSGFTSLDERLLPISYFELPLYYPDF
;
A
#
# COMPACT_ATOMS: atom_id res chain seq x y z
N CYS A 1 3.90 2.65 -4.26
CA CYS A 1 3.47 2.34 -5.63
C CYS A 1 2.20 3.10 -6.01
N ILE A 2 2.02 3.42 -7.28
CA ILE A 2 0.81 4.01 -7.85
C ILE A 2 0.00 2.86 -8.44
N ASN A 3 -1.14 2.53 -7.81
CA ASN A 3 -2.01 1.46 -8.28
C ASN A 3 -3.17 2.01 -9.12
N LYS A 4 -3.84 1.13 -9.86
CA LYS A 4 -4.98 1.44 -10.74
C LYS A 4 -4.59 2.32 -11.96
N ILE A 5 -3.38 2.16 -12.47
CA ILE A 5 -2.93 2.90 -13.66
C ILE A 5 -3.77 2.63 -14.91
N ASP A 6 -4.55 1.55 -14.91
CA ASP A 6 -5.50 1.18 -15.96
C ASP A 6 -6.67 2.17 -16.11
N ILE A 7 -6.94 2.97 -15.07
CA ILE A 7 -7.99 3.99 -15.06
C ILE A 7 -7.48 5.39 -14.70
N ALA A 8 -6.20 5.53 -14.41
CA ALA A 8 -5.61 6.80 -14.02
C ALA A 8 -5.29 7.67 -15.25
N ASP A 9 -5.44 8.98 -15.10
CA ASP A 9 -4.98 9.93 -16.12
C ASP A 9 -3.45 9.96 -16.16
N HIS A 10 -2.89 9.84 -17.36
CA HIS A 10 -1.46 9.91 -17.58
C HIS A 10 -0.84 11.22 -17.09
N LYS A 11 -1.57 12.32 -17.20
CA LYS A 11 -1.11 13.62 -16.70
C LYS A 11 -0.90 13.57 -15.18
N PHE A 12 -1.87 13.01 -14.45
CA PHE A 12 -1.77 12.84 -12.99
C PHE A 12 -0.59 11.94 -12.60
N ILE A 13 -0.40 10.81 -13.30
CA ILE A 13 0.75 9.92 -13.04
C ILE A 13 2.07 10.66 -13.23
N ASN A 14 2.20 11.45 -14.30
CA ASN A 14 3.41 12.22 -14.58
C ASN A 14 3.66 13.33 -13.54
N GLU A 15 2.62 13.98 -13.05
CA GLU A 15 2.71 14.97 -11.97
C GLU A 15 3.24 14.34 -10.69
N VAL A 16 2.65 13.21 -10.25
CA VAL A 16 3.11 12.47 -9.08
C VAL A 16 4.55 11.99 -9.27
N PHE A 17 4.87 11.42 -10.44
CA PHE A 17 6.22 10.97 -10.72
C PHE A 17 7.23 12.13 -10.64
N SER A 18 6.91 13.28 -11.23
CA SER A 18 7.79 14.45 -11.23
C SER A 18 8.02 15.00 -9.82
N ALA A 19 7.00 14.96 -8.95
CA ALA A 19 7.09 15.45 -7.59
C ALA A 19 7.97 14.54 -6.69
N TYR A 20 7.90 13.21 -6.89
CA TYR A 20 8.47 12.27 -5.92
C TYR A 20 9.67 11.44 -6.42
N LYS A 21 10.00 11.45 -7.71
CA LYS A 21 11.07 10.62 -8.33
C LYS A 21 12.44 10.75 -7.67
N ASP A 22 12.75 11.92 -7.14
CA ASP A 22 14.04 12.21 -6.52
C ASP A 22 14.08 11.84 -5.01
N VAL A 23 12.93 11.48 -4.45
CA VAL A 23 12.75 11.16 -3.02
C VAL A 23 12.37 9.70 -2.80
N LEU A 24 11.58 9.12 -3.70
CA LEU A 24 11.01 7.78 -3.58
C LEU A 24 11.16 6.98 -4.88
N GLU A 25 11.39 5.69 -4.74
CA GLU A 25 11.20 4.75 -5.85
C GLU A 25 9.71 4.62 -6.16
N ILE A 26 9.31 4.91 -7.40
CA ILE A 26 7.92 4.91 -7.82
C ILE A 26 7.69 3.74 -8.77
N ILE A 27 6.72 2.89 -8.42
CA ILE A 27 6.32 1.73 -9.21
C ILE A 27 4.86 1.91 -9.63
N ASN A 28 4.60 1.70 -10.91
CA ASN A 28 3.26 1.74 -11.48
C ASN A 28 2.66 0.35 -11.52
N THR A 29 1.44 0.19 -10.98
CA THR A 29 0.77 -1.10 -10.89
C THR A 29 -0.69 -1.04 -11.35
N SER A 30 -1.20 -2.16 -11.82
CA SER A 30 -2.63 -2.41 -11.97
C SER A 30 -2.94 -3.82 -11.49
N ALA A 31 -3.49 -3.92 -10.29
CA ALA A 31 -3.94 -5.21 -9.77
C ALA A 31 -5.01 -5.83 -10.66
N LYS A 32 -5.87 -5.01 -11.29
CA LYS A 32 -6.93 -5.48 -12.19
C LYS A 32 -6.37 -6.18 -13.44
N ASN A 33 -5.32 -5.62 -14.03
CA ASN A 33 -4.72 -6.13 -15.27
C ASN A 33 -3.53 -7.08 -15.01
N GLY A 34 -3.22 -7.39 -13.75
CA GLY A 34 -2.09 -8.24 -13.39
C GLY A 34 -0.71 -7.57 -13.60
N ASN A 35 -0.67 -6.26 -13.79
CA ASN A 35 0.60 -5.52 -13.94
C ASN A 35 1.25 -5.30 -12.57
N VAL A 36 1.95 -6.32 -12.08
CA VAL A 36 2.61 -6.35 -10.76
C VAL A 36 4.04 -6.89 -10.82
N SER A 37 4.60 -7.08 -12.00
CA SER A 37 5.93 -7.70 -12.18
C SER A 37 7.04 -6.88 -11.56
N GLU A 38 7.05 -5.57 -11.79
CA GLU A 38 8.03 -4.65 -11.21
C GLU A 38 7.92 -4.63 -9.67
N LEU A 39 6.68 -4.60 -9.15
CA LEU A 39 6.44 -4.69 -7.71
C LEU A 39 6.99 -6.00 -7.11
N LYS A 40 6.77 -7.15 -7.78
CA LYS A 40 7.35 -8.44 -7.35
C LYS A 40 8.88 -8.39 -7.30
N ASN A 41 9.52 -7.77 -8.28
CA ASN A 41 10.97 -7.63 -8.30
C ASN A 41 11.49 -6.82 -7.11
N VAL A 42 10.80 -5.72 -6.75
CA VAL A 42 11.19 -4.88 -5.61
C VAL A 42 10.98 -5.59 -4.27
N LEU A 43 9.97 -6.45 -4.17
CA LEU A 43 9.69 -7.24 -2.97
C LEU A 43 10.68 -8.39 -2.77
N ASN A 44 11.33 -8.86 -3.83
CA ASN A 44 12.17 -10.05 -3.81
C ASN A 44 13.27 -10.00 -2.74
N GLY A 45 13.37 -11.05 -1.94
CA GLY A 45 14.34 -11.19 -0.84
C GLY A 45 14.08 -10.27 0.36
N LYS A 46 12.88 -9.71 0.49
CA LYS A 46 12.55 -8.73 1.55
C LYS A 46 11.34 -9.15 2.36
N ILE A 47 11.24 -8.59 3.57
CA ILE A 47 10.02 -8.56 4.36
C ILE A 47 9.38 -7.19 4.12
N SER A 48 8.16 -7.18 3.59
CA SER A 48 7.49 -5.96 3.14
C SER A 48 6.06 -5.89 3.68
N SER A 49 5.49 -4.70 3.69
CA SER A 49 4.08 -4.49 4.00
C SER A 49 3.47 -3.42 3.11
N PHE A 50 2.15 -3.51 2.86
CA PHE A 50 1.43 -2.45 2.18
C PHE A 50 0.81 -1.48 3.19
N ALA A 51 1.20 -0.21 3.10
CA ALA A 51 0.56 0.89 3.82
C ALA A 51 -0.22 1.76 2.84
N GLY A 52 -1.28 2.41 3.32
CA GLY A 52 -2.08 3.31 2.51
C GLY A 52 -3.54 3.34 2.94
N GLN A 53 -4.28 4.28 2.37
CA GLN A 53 -5.69 4.51 2.67
C GLN A 53 -6.57 3.30 2.30
N SER A 54 -7.80 3.29 2.82
CA SER A 54 -8.80 2.30 2.42
C SER A 54 -9.12 2.45 0.92
N ALA A 55 -9.47 1.33 0.28
CA ALA A 55 -9.86 1.28 -1.13
C ALA A 55 -8.78 1.64 -2.19
N VAL A 56 -7.52 1.87 -1.81
CA VAL A 56 -6.42 2.10 -2.79
C VAL A 56 -6.00 0.82 -3.52
N GLY A 57 -6.45 -0.34 -3.04
CA GLY A 57 -6.22 -1.63 -3.70
C GLY A 57 -5.14 -2.50 -3.06
N LYS A 58 -4.79 -2.29 -1.78
CA LYS A 58 -3.82 -3.13 -1.06
C LYS A 58 -4.16 -4.61 -1.16
N SER A 59 -5.38 -5.00 -0.77
CA SER A 59 -5.84 -6.39 -0.82
C SER A 59 -5.87 -6.97 -2.24
N ALA A 60 -6.16 -6.14 -3.24
CA ALA A 60 -6.12 -6.57 -4.63
C ALA A 60 -4.68 -6.82 -5.11
N LEU A 61 -3.71 -5.99 -4.71
CA LEU A 61 -2.29 -6.21 -4.98
C LEU A 61 -1.78 -7.46 -4.24
N THR A 62 -2.13 -7.62 -2.97
CA THR A 62 -1.79 -8.81 -2.18
C THR A 62 -2.26 -10.08 -2.89
N LYS A 63 -3.51 -10.11 -3.38
CA LYS A 63 -4.05 -11.27 -4.11
C LYS A 63 -3.33 -11.54 -5.43
N GLN A 64 -2.85 -10.51 -6.13
CA GLN A 64 -2.07 -10.69 -7.36
C GLN A 64 -0.66 -11.23 -7.08
N ILE A 65 -0.11 -10.91 -5.91
CA ILE A 65 1.21 -11.40 -5.50
C ILE A 65 1.11 -12.79 -4.91
N LEU A 66 0.07 -13.05 -4.14
CA LEU A 66 -0.23 -14.29 -3.40
C LEU A 66 -1.59 -14.84 -3.84
N PRO A 67 -1.72 -15.44 -5.03
CA PRO A 67 -3.01 -15.90 -5.55
C PRO A 67 -3.65 -16.98 -4.67
N ASP A 68 -2.84 -17.79 -4.00
CA ASP A 68 -3.29 -18.90 -3.15
C ASP A 68 -3.58 -18.46 -1.68
N ALA A 69 -3.23 -17.24 -1.31
CA ALA A 69 -3.55 -16.74 0.01
C ALA A 69 -5.06 -16.48 0.14
N LYS A 70 -5.65 -16.88 1.27
CA LYS A 70 -7.04 -16.56 1.61
C LYS A 70 -7.16 -15.09 2.03
N VAL A 71 -6.85 -14.18 1.14
CA VAL A 71 -7.01 -12.74 1.35
C VAL A 71 -8.44 -12.36 1.05
N GLU A 72 -9.22 -12.06 2.06
CA GLU A 72 -10.60 -11.59 1.92
C GLU A 72 -10.62 -10.16 1.37
N ILE A 73 -10.98 -10.01 0.10
CA ILE A 73 -11.13 -8.70 -0.53
C ILE A 73 -12.48 -8.11 -0.12
N GLY A 74 -12.45 -7.02 0.62
CA GLY A 74 -13.63 -6.19 0.88
C GLY A 74 -14.27 -6.28 2.25
N GLU A 75 -13.86 -7.21 3.14
CA GLU A 75 -14.43 -7.30 4.49
C GLU A 75 -13.54 -6.75 5.62
N LEU A 76 -12.30 -6.40 5.34
CA LEU A 76 -11.40 -5.79 6.34
C LEU A 76 -11.90 -4.44 6.88
N SER A 77 -12.90 -3.82 6.24
CA SER A 77 -13.50 -2.58 6.73
C SER A 77 -14.80 -2.78 7.54
N LYS A 78 -15.33 -4.00 7.61
CA LYS A 78 -16.58 -4.33 8.33
C LYS A 78 -16.37 -5.05 9.66
N ILE A 79 -15.15 -5.06 10.18
CA ILE A 79 -14.97 -5.58 11.55
C ILE A 79 -15.62 -4.59 12.51
N GLU A 80 -16.70 -5.06 13.06
CA GLU A 80 -17.59 -4.49 14.08
C GLU A 80 -16.86 -3.53 15.04
N ARG A 81 -17.32 -2.29 15.05
CA ARG A 81 -17.11 -1.36 16.16
C ARG A 81 -17.79 -1.99 17.38
N GLY A 82 -17.07 -2.78 18.17
CA GLY A 82 -17.67 -3.23 19.39
C GLY A 82 -17.08 -4.42 20.15
N LYS A 83 -15.99 -5.03 19.72
CA LYS A 83 -15.27 -5.99 20.58
C LYS A 83 -13.76 -5.87 20.38
N HIS A 84 -13.03 -5.94 21.50
CA HIS A 84 -11.58 -5.99 21.58
C HIS A 84 -11.04 -7.14 20.72
N THR A 85 -10.85 -6.92 19.43
CA THR A 85 -10.24 -7.89 18.53
C THR A 85 -8.76 -7.56 18.46
N THR A 86 -7.97 -8.47 19.01
CA THR A 86 -6.53 -8.52 18.85
C THR A 86 -6.23 -8.42 17.35
N ARG A 87 -5.58 -7.35 16.91
CA ARG A 87 -5.15 -7.19 15.52
C ARG A 87 -4.08 -8.25 15.28
N HIS A 88 -4.44 -9.32 14.60
CA HIS A 88 -3.47 -10.28 14.12
C HIS A 88 -2.83 -9.70 12.87
N SER A 89 -1.53 -9.41 12.94
CA SER A 89 -0.73 -9.20 11.74
C SER A 89 -0.30 -10.59 11.27
N GLU A 90 -0.60 -10.91 10.04
CA GLU A 90 -0.23 -12.18 9.42
C GLU A 90 0.94 -11.96 8.46
N LEU A 91 1.92 -12.87 8.49
CA LEU A 91 3.07 -12.84 7.60
C LEU A 91 2.91 -13.95 6.57
N PHE A 92 2.78 -13.57 5.32
CA PHE A 92 2.65 -14.48 4.19
C PHE A 92 4.01 -14.70 3.51
N GLU A 93 4.40 -15.93 3.32
CA GLU A 93 5.55 -16.28 2.50
C GLU A 93 5.16 -16.25 1.02
N ILE A 94 5.91 -15.48 0.22
CA ILE A 94 5.78 -15.41 -1.24
C ILE A 94 6.69 -16.45 -1.87
N ASP A 95 7.92 -16.51 -1.38
CA ASP A 95 8.94 -17.49 -1.70
C ASP A 95 9.93 -17.62 -0.52
N ASN A 96 10.93 -18.51 -0.65
CA ASN A 96 11.86 -18.88 0.43
C ASN A 96 12.55 -17.70 1.16
N SER A 97 12.51 -16.50 0.61
CA SER A 97 13.21 -15.32 1.18
C SER A 97 12.36 -14.04 1.14
N THR A 98 11.14 -14.11 0.59
CA THR A 98 10.27 -12.96 0.37
C THR A 98 9.00 -13.11 1.19
N PHE A 99 8.70 -12.14 2.03
CA PHE A 99 7.53 -12.16 2.90
C PHE A 99 6.72 -10.88 2.77
N LEU A 100 5.40 -11.01 2.86
CA LEU A 100 4.46 -9.90 2.89
C LEU A 100 3.67 -9.94 4.19
N ALA A 101 3.77 -8.87 4.98
CA ALA A 101 2.97 -8.68 6.18
C ALA A 101 1.63 -8.03 5.80
N ASP A 102 0.52 -8.66 6.20
CA ASP A 102 -0.78 -7.99 6.13
C ASP A 102 -0.88 -6.98 7.27
N THR A 103 -1.01 -5.72 6.88
CA THR A 103 -1.26 -4.64 7.83
C THR A 103 -2.67 -4.13 7.60
N SER A 104 -3.46 -4.07 8.67
CA SER A 104 -4.77 -3.42 8.63
C SER A 104 -4.63 -2.03 8.02
N GLY A 105 -5.44 -1.71 7.00
CA GLY A 105 -5.40 -0.39 6.37
C GLY A 105 -5.61 0.71 7.40
N PHE A 106 -4.78 1.74 7.34
CA PHE A 106 -5.00 2.93 8.14
C PHE A 106 -6.24 3.65 7.60
N THR A 107 -7.31 3.64 8.37
CA THR A 107 -8.56 4.33 8.00
C THR A 107 -8.54 5.81 8.38
N SER A 108 -7.72 6.18 9.34
CA SER A 108 -7.41 7.56 9.69
C SER A 108 -6.11 7.58 10.50
N LEU A 109 -5.15 8.37 10.07
CA LEU A 109 -4.11 8.85 10.96
C LEU A 109 -4.77 9.92 11.84
N ASP A 110 -4.74 9.75 13.15
CA ASP A 110 -5.09 10.83 14.05
C ASP A 110 -3.94 11.83 13.98
N GLU A 111 -4.17 12.96 13.31
CA GLU A 111 -3.16 14.02 13.10
C GLU A 111 -2.55 14.49 14.42
N ARG A 112 -3.29 14.36 15.53
CA ARG A 112 -2.82 14.69 16.88
C ARG A 112 -1.74 13.75 17.42
N LEU A 113 -1.59 12.57 16.80
CA LEU A 113 -0.56 11.59 17.15
C LEU A 113 0.72 11.72 16.32
N LEU A 114 0.73 12.58 15.31
CA LEU A 114 1.91 12.82 14.52
C LEU A 114 2.84 13.78 15.33
N PRO A 115 4.08 13.37 15.62
CA PRO A 115 5.05 14.23 16.32
C PRO A 115 5.63 15.31 15.39
N ILE A 116 4.89 15.68 14.34
CA ILE A 116 5.32 16.61 13.29
C ILE A 116 4.45 17.87 13.40
N SER A 117 5.09 19.02 13.54
CA SER A 117 4.41 20.31 13.50
C SER A 117 3.89 20.59 12.08
N TYR A 118 2.76 21.28 11.96
CA TYR A 118 2.22 21.75 10.69
C TYR A 118 3.26 22.51 9.83
N PHE A 119 4.17 23.25 10.48
CA PHE A 119 5.25 24.00 9.80
C PHE A 119 6.36 23.10 9.25
N GLU A 120 6.45 21.85 9.72
CA GLU A 120 7.44 20.86 9.26
C GLU A 120 6.91 19.99 8.12
N LEU A 121 5.58 19.99 7.87
CA LEU A 121 4.97 19.20 6.79
C LEU A 121 5.63 19.40 5.42
N PRO A 122 5.97 20.64 4.98
CA PRO A 122 6.63 20.85 3.70
C PRO A 122 8.00 20.16 3.56
N LEU A 123 8.65 19.79 4.66
CA LEU A 123 9.93 19.06 4.63
C LEU A 123 9.76 17.59 4.24
N TYR A 124 8.54 17.06 4.38
CA TYR A 124 8.22 15.65 4.14
C TYR A 124 7.41 15.43 2.87
N TYR A 125 6.87 16.49 2.29
CA TYR A 125 6.03 16.43 1.10
C TYR A 125 6.56 17.41 0.05
N PRO A 126 7.15 16.93 -1.05
CA PRO A 126 7.76 17.79 -2.07
C PRO A 126 6.78 18.60 -2.91
N ASP A 127 5.47 18.35 -2.76
CA ASP A 127 4.37 19.04 -3.44
C ASP A 127 3.76 20.21 -2.63
N PHE A 128 4.31 20.52 -1.45
CA PHE A 128 3.96 21.71 -0.66
C PHE A 128 4.88 22.89 -0.92
#